data_a033d3967589e5cf274f2a69c1beba9f
#
_entry.id   a033d3967589e5cf274f2a69c1beba9f
#
_cell.length_a   1.000
_cell.length_b   1.000
_cell.length_c   1.000
_cell.angle_alpha   90.00
_cell.angle_beta   90.00
_cell.angle_gamma   90.00
#
_symmetry.space_group_name_H-M   'P 1'
#
loop_
_entity.id
_entity.type
_entity.pdbx_description
1 polymer ?
#
loop_
_entity_poly.entity_id
_entity_poly.type
_entity_poly.pdbx_seq_one_letter_code
_entity_poly.pdbx_strand_id
1 'polypeptide(L)'
;DKRLLCDALNDSCAFLPNGKQRSAETKLSDEIRYNDIAPGTDLQYILSPKRIKENIIVRERQDSYEYKFELKLKNLNVELSEDGQRLELFIQKIDEESGALGKETIFTIPMPYMFDADGKKSGEVTYELERLSGNKFIFSVIADENWINAEGRAFPVTIDPVIETKQKWDSNFCLSR
;
A
#
# COMPACT_ATOMS: atom_id res chain seq x y z
N ASP A 1 -21.13 -7.59 10.38
CA ASP A 1 -21.13 -8.56 11.46
C ASP A 1 -19.84 -8.40 12.26
N LYS A 2 -19.93 -7.71 13.43
CA LYS A 2 -18.78 -7.31 14.25
C LYS A 2 -17.96 -8.50 14.81
N ARG A 3 -18.53 -9.69 14.84
CA ARG A 3 -17.86 -10.90 15.33
C ARG A 3 -16.85 -11.47 14.32
N LEU A 4 -17.11 -11.32 13.04
CA LEU A 4 -16.21 -11.78 11.97
C LEU A 4 -14.90 -11.00 11.93
N LEU A 5 -14.91 -9.71 12.26
CA LEU A 5 -13.70 -8.87 12.29
C LEU A 5 -12.78 -9.17 13.49
N CYS A 6 -13.35 -9.51 14.65
CA CYS A 6 -12.54 -9.92 15.80
C CYS A 6 -11.89 -11.28 15.60
N ASP A 7 -12.57 -12.23 14.93
CA ASP A 7 -12.06 -13.56 14.65
C ASP A 7 -10.87 -13.57 13.64
N ALA A 8 -10.80 -12.56 12.78
CA ALA A 8 -9.70 -12.42 11.80
C ALA A 8 -8.41 -11.86 12.41
N LEU A 9 -8.50 -11.18 13.56
CA LEU A 9 -7.38 -10.48 14.19
C LEU A 9 -6.83 -11.19 15.43
N ASN A 10 -7.50 -12.23 15.92
CA ASN A 10 -7.14 -12.88 17.17
C ASN A 10 -7.31 -14.41 17.06
N ASP A 11 -6.19 -15.13 16.96
CA ASP A 11 -6.14 -16.61 16.90
C ASP A 11 -6.82 -17.32 18.07
N SER A 12 -7.21 -16.59 19.13
CA SER A 12 -7.88 -17.10 20.31
C SER A 12 -9.41 -17.11 20.23
N CYS A 13 -10.02 -16.48 19.21
CA CYS A 13 -11.47 -16.44 19.02
C CYS A 13 -11.93 -17.51 18.02
N ALA A 14 -11.83 -18.77 18.39
CA ALA A 14 -11.98 -19.93 17.50
C ALA A 14 -13.43 -20.48 17.39
N PHE A 15 -14.46 -19.72 17.78
CA PHE A 15 -15.84 -20.25 17.75
C PHE A 15 -16.69 -19.65 16.63
N LEU A 16 -17.18 -20.53 15.75
CA LEU A 16 -18.27 -20.21 14.83
C LEU A 16 -19.60 -20.05 15.61
N PRO A 17 -20.59 -19.33 15.10
CA PRO A 17 -21.89 -19.11 15.77
C PRO A 17 -22.63 -20.38 16.18
N ASN A 18 -22.26 -21.52 15.63
CA ASN A 18 -22.83 -22.85 15.96
C ASN A 18 -21.94 -23.68 16.92
N GLY A 19 -20.96 -23.06 17.57
CA GLY A 19 -20.07 -23.73 18.54
C GLY A 19 -19.05 -24.69 17.93
N LYS A 20 -18.89 -24.71 16.60
CA LYS A 20 -17.86 -25.52 15.94
C LYS A 20 -16.51 -24.76 15.95
N GLN A 21 -15.48 -25.46 16.33
CA GLN A 21 -14.09 -24.97 16.25
C GLN A 21 -13.68 -24.84 14.78
N ARG A 22 -13.07 -23.71 14.38
CA ARG A 22 -12.46 -23.59 13.06
C ARG A 22 -11.33 -24.63 12.93
N SER A 23 -11.36 -25.42 11.86
CA SER A 23 -10.16 -26.19 11.51
C SER A 23 -9.05 -25.22 11.11
N ALA A 24 -7.81 -25.52 11.52
CA ALA A 24 -6.62 -24.71 11.25
C ALA A 24 -6.30 -24.48 9.76
N GLU A 25 -7.11 -25.02 8.86
CA GLU A 25 -6.90 -24.99 7.41
C GLU A 25 -7.67 -23.88 6.66
N THR A 26 -8.55 -23.12 7.35
CA THR A 26 -9.21 -21.98 6.69
C THR A 26 -8.26 -20.80 6.72
N LYS A 27 -7.26 -20.77 5.84
CA LYS A 27 -6.51 -19.55 5.53
C LYS A 27 -7.50 -18.56 4.95
N LEU A 28 -7.87 -17.53 5.72
CA LEU A 28 -8.47 -16.34 5.17
C LEU A 28 -7.47 -15.80 4.15
N SER A 29 -7.90 -15.57 2.91
CA SER A 29 -7.07 -14.91 1.93
C SER A 29 -6.89 -13.47 2.37
N ASP A 30 -5.66 -13.10 2.71
CA ASP A 30 -5.29 -11.72 3.01
C ASP A 30 -5.08 -10.91 1.71
N GLU A 31 -5.53 -11.44 0.60
CA GLU A 31 -5.33 -10.90 -0.75
C GLU A 31 -6.65 -10.48 -1.38
N ILE A 32 -6.64 -9.27 -1.96
CA ILE A 32 -7.71 -8.74 -2.81
C ILE A 32 -7.09 -8.39 -4.15
N ARG A 33 -7.68 -8.87 -5.26
CA ARG A 33 -7.23 -8.56 -6.62
C ARG A 33 -8.35 -7.93 -7.43
N TYR A 34 -8.02 -6.82 -8.07
CA TYR A 34 -8.84 -6.14 -9.05
C TYR A 34 -8.24 -6.36 -10.42
N ASN A 35 -8.93 -7.12 -11.26
CA ASN A 35 -8.46 -7.40 -12.61
C ASN A 35 -8.83 -6.25 -13.55
N ASP A 36 -7.96 -6.00 -14.52
CA ASP A 36 -8.19 -5.04 -15.60
C ASP A 36 -8.56 -3.63 -15.12
N ILE A 37 -7.83 -3.10 -14.12
CA ILE A 37 -7.96 -1.68 -13.72
C ILE A 37 -7.60 -0.73 -14.87
N ALA A 38 -6.73 -1.19 -15.77
CA ALA A 38 -6.39 -0.65 -17.07
C ALA A 38 -6.13 -1.82 -18.03
N PRO A 39 -6.13 -1.64 -19.34
CA PRO A 39 -5.83 -2.71 -20.28
C PRO A 39 -4.53 -3.42 -19.92
N GLY A 40 -4.58 -4.75 -19.73
CA GLY A 40 -3.43 -5.57 -19.38
C GLY A 40 -2.83 -5.34 -18.00
N THR A 41 -3.54 -4.64 -17.09
CA THR A 41 -3.05 -4.31 -15.74
C THR A 41 -4.03 -4.71 -14.65
N ASP A 42 -3.53 -5.40 -13.64
CA ASP A 42 -4.30 -5.73 -12.43
C ASP A 42 -3.71 -5.02 -11.21
N LEU A 43 -4.55 -4.84 -10.19
CA LEU A 43 -4.14 -4.29 -8.90
C LEU A 43 -4.38 -5.35 -7.82
N GLN A 44 -3.36 -5.64 -7.04
CA GLN A 44 -3.39 -6.63 -5.97
C GLN A 44 -3.04 -5.98 -4.64
N TYR A 45 -3.87 -6.20 -3.62
CA TYR A 45 -3.59 -5.83 -2.24
C TYR A 45 -3.32 -7.07 -1.42
N ILE A 46 -2.22 -7.08 -0.69
CA ILE A 46 -1.90 -8.11 0.29
C ILE A 46 -1.86 -7.44 1.66
N LEU A 47 -2.77 -7.87 2.53
CA LEU A 47 -2.91 -7.33 3.87
C LEU A 47 -2.05 -8.10 4.85
N SER A 48 -1.31 -7.40 5.68
CA SER A 48 -0.59 -7.97 6.81
C SER A 48 -0.73 -7.06 8.04
N PRO A 49 -0.47 -7.54 9.26
CA PRO A 49 -0.71 -6.78 10.49
C PRO A 49 0.00 -5.42 10.57
N LYS A 50 1.08 -5.22 9.81
CA LYS A 50 1.92 -4.00 9.89
C LYS A 50 2.09 -3.28 8.55
N ARG A 51 1.57 -3.83 7.46
CA ARG A 51 1.72 -3.22 6.13
C ARG A 51 0.60 -3.66 5.20
N ILE A 52 0.30 -2.79 4.27
CA ILE A 52 -0.50 -3.10 3.10
C ILE A 52 0.46 -3.13 1.93
N LYS A 53 0.59 -4.27 1.28
CA LYS A 53 1.35 -4.39 0.05
C LYS A 53 0.40 -4.20 -1.12
N GLU A 54 0.69 -3.24 -1.96
CA GLU A 54 -0.02 -2.97 -3.20
C GLU A 54 0.89 -3.38 -4.36
N ASN A 55 0.42 -4.24 -5.25
CA ASN A 55 1.15 -4.64 -6.43
C ASN A 55 0.36 -4.21 -7.66
N ILE A 56 1.00 -3.46 -8.55
CA ILE A 56 0.50 -3.19 -9.90
C ILE A 56 1.10 -4.28 -10.78
N ILE A 57 0.25 -5.15 -11.34
CA ILE A 57 0.67 -6.31 -12.12
C ILE A 57 0.41 -6.04 -13.59
N VAL A 58 1.48 -5.81 -14.33
CA VAL A 58 1.48 -5.56 -15.77
C VAL A 58 1.62 -6.89 -16.47
N ARG A 59 0.57 -7.34 -17.16
CA ARG A 59 0.53 -8.66 -17.79
C ARG A 59 1.17 -8.73 -19.17
N GLU A 60 1.24 -7.59 -19.85
CA GLU A 60 1.75 -7.48 -21.21
C GLU A 60 2.31 -6.08 -21.47
N ARG A 61 2.98 -5.90 -22.61
CA ARG A 61 3.53 -4.61 -23.02
C ARG A 61 2.44 -3.58 -23.25
N GLN A 62 2.73 -2.34 -22.84
CA GLN A 62 1.84 -1.19 -22.95
C GLN A 62 2.61 0.02 -23.49
N ASP A 63 1.85 1.05 -23.92
CA ASP A 63 2.41 2.31 -24.39
C ASP A 63 2.84 3.25 -23.27
N SER A 64 2.33 3.04 -22.04
CA SER A 64 2.63 3.84 -20.87
C SER A 64 2.50 3.03 -19.59
N TYR A 65 3.32 3.34 -18.61
CA TYR A 65 3.36 2.70 -17.29
C TYR A 65 3.25 3.75 -16.17
N GLU A 66 2.36 4.71 -16.38
CA GLU A 66 1.96 5.70 -15.37
C GLU A 66 0.60 5.32 -14.79
N TYR A 67 0.56 5.14 -13.46
CA TYR A 67 -0.64 4.74 -12.72
C TYR A 67 -1.01 5.83 -11.72
N LYS A 68 -2.24 6.37 -11.86
CA LYS A 68 -2.73 7.50 -11.07
C LYS A 68 -3.76 7.08 -10.05
N PHE A 69 -3.57 7.51 -8.81
CA PHE A 69 -4.46 7.24 -7.69
C PHE A 69 -4.93 8.55 -7.07
N GLU A 70 -6.24 8.68 -6.82
CA GLU A 70 -6.75 9.79 -6.03
C GLU A 70 -6.50 9.52 -4.55
N LEU A 71 -5.72 10.38 -3.89
CA LEU A 71 -5.54 10.38 -2.44
C LEU A 71 -6.47 11.43 -1.83
N LYS A 72 -7.34 10.99 -0.92
CA LYS A 72 -8.16 11.88 -0.09
C LYS A 72 -7.73 11.73 1.37
N LEU A 73 -7.04 12.73 1.87
CA LEU A 73 -6.48 12.71 3.22
C LEU A 73 -7.47 13.31 4.23
N LYS A 74 -7.58 12.67 5.41
CA LYS A 74 -8.34 13.21 6.53
C LYS A 74 -7.40 13.34 7.73
N ASN A 75 -7.20 14.59 8.18
CA ASN A 75 -6.32 14.91 9.32
C ASN A 75 -4.86 14.49 9.12
N LEU A 76 -4.41 14.36 7.88
CA LEU A 76 -3.04 14.04 7.50
C LEU A 76 -2.52 15.06 6.48
N ASN A 77 -1.24 15.33 6.57
CA ASN A 77 -0.47 16.02 5.54
C ASN A 77 0.31 14.99 4.74
N VAL A 78 0.73 15.36 3.55
CA VAL A 78 1.54 14.53 2.67
C VAL A 78 2.69 15.31 2.09
N GLU A 79 3.84 14.67 1.98
CA GLU A 79 5.04 15.23 1.39
C GLU A 79 5.77 14.15 0.58
N LEU A 80 6.18 14.51 -0.62
CA LEU A 80 7.02 13.69 -1.48
C LEU A 80 8.46 14.13 -1.27
N SER A 81 9.39 13.18 -1.15
CA SER A 81 10.82 13.47 -1.09
C SER A 81 11.30 14.16 -2.38
N GLU A 82 12.36 14.96 -2.30
CA GLU A 82 12.91 15.72 -3.43
C GLU A 82 13.31 14.83 -4.61
N ASP A 83 13.74 13.61 -4.33
CA ASP A 83 14.11 12.59 -5.32
C ASP A 83 12.90 11.83 -5.92
N GLY A 84 11.67 12.13 -5.47
CA GLY A 84 10.45 11.47 -5.96
C GLY A 84 10.32 9.99 -5.56
N GLN A 85 11.13 9.52 -4.60
CA GLN A 85 11.20 8.10 -4.27
C GLN A 85 10.54 7.69 -2.95
N ARG A 86 10.06 8.66 -2.17
CA ARG A 86 9.40 8.36 -0.89
C ARG A 86 8.28 9.35 -0.61
N LEU A 87 7.13 8.83 -0.23
CA LEU A 87 5.99 9.62 0.22
C LEU A 87 5.82 9.45 1.74
N GLU A 88 5.66 10.55 2.44
CA GLU A 88 5.39 10.57 3.88
C GLU A 88 4.03 11.18 4.16
N LEU A 89 3.20 10.48 4.95
CA LEU A 89 1.96 11.00 5.49
C LEU A 89 2.15 11.24 6.97
N PHE A 90 1.89 12.47 7.42
CA PHE A 90 2.23 12.91 8.77
C PHE A 90 1.16 13.83 9.37
N ILE A 91 1.19 13.96 10.69
CA ILE A 91 0.48 15.01 11.41
C ILE A 91 1.47 16.06 11.90
N GLN A 92 0.99 17.30 12.01
CA GLN A 92 1.74 18.34 12.72
C GLN A 92 1.46 18.19 14.22
N LYS A 93 2.51 18.18 15.01
CA LYS A 93 2.44 18.06 16.48
C LYS A 93 3.31 19.15 17.11
N ILE A 94 2.80 19.76 18.16
CA ILE A 94 3.61 20.66 18.99
C ILE A 94 4.39 19.79 19.96
N ASP A 95 5.71 19.91 19.94
CA ASP A 95 6.59 19.30 20.90
C ASP A 95 6.34 19.92 22.29
N GLU A 96 5.99 19.11 23.29
CA GLU A 96 5.58 19.58 24.60
C GLU A 96 6.72 20.22 25.41
N GLU A 97 7.98 19.85 25.12
CA GLU A 97 9.14 20.36 25.85
C GLU A 97 9.66 21.67 25.24
N SER A 98 9.75 21.75 23.93
CA SER A 98 10.31 22.90 23.22
C SER A 98 9.26 23.90 22.72
N GLY A 99 7.98 23.51 22.66
CA GLY A 99 6.91 24.30 22.02
C GLY A 99 7.05 24.42 20.50
N ALA A 100 7.99 23.74 19.88
CA ALA A 100 8.22 23.79 18.46
C ALA A 100 7.20 22.94 17.68
N LEU A 101 6.84 23.42 16.47
CA LEU A 101 6.00 22.65 15.56
C LEU A 101 6.85 21.56 14.89
N GLY A 102 6.54 20.29 15.18
CA GLY A 102 7.20 19.12 14.63
C GLY A 102 6.30 18.31 13.69
N LYS A 103 6.90 17.34 13.02
CA LYS A 103 6.20 16.35 12.19
C LYS A 103 6.22 14.98 12.89
N GLU A 104 5.06 14.32 12.98
CA GLU A 104 4.96 12.91 13.37
C GLU A 104 4.50 12.12 12.15
N THR A 105 5.41 11.32 11.56
CA THR A 105 5.10 10.49 10.39
C THR A 105 4.29 9.27 10.83
N ILE A 106 3.10 9.13 10.24
CA ILE A 106 2.15 8.04 10.51
C ILE A 106 2.35 6.90 9.52
N PHE A 107 2.43 7.23 8.21
CA PHE A 107 2.64 6.26 7.15
C PHE A 107 3.82 6.70 6.27
N THR A 108 4.50 5.71 5.74
CA THR A 108 5.54 5.91 4.72
C THR A 108 5.27 4.98 3.56
N ILE A 109 5.31 5.52 2.35
CA ILE A 109 5.43 4.73 1.12
C ILE A 109 6.90 4.85 0.71
N PRO A 110 7.71 3.80 0.92
CA PRO A 110 9.14 3.84 0.62
C PRO A 110 9.38 3.79 -0.89
N MET A 111 10.65 3.87 -1.26
CA MET A 111 11.10 3.76 -2.65
C MET A 111 10.50 2.54 -3.33
N PRO A 112 9.81 2.74 -4.47
CA PRO A 112 9.23 1.66 -5.23
C PRO A 112 10.32 0.86 -5.97
N TYR A 113 10.00 -0.36 -6.33
CA TYR A 113 10.79 -1.18 -7.23
C TYR A 113 9.88 -2.01 -8.10
N MET A 114 10.42 -2.56 -9.18
CA MET A 114 9.70 -3.48 -10.04
C MET A 114 10.51 -4.73 -10.29
N PHE A 115 9.83 -5.82 -10.62
CA PHE A 115 10.45 -7.09 -10.99
C PHE A 115 9.64 -7.83 -12.04
N ASP A 116 10.33 -8.60 -12.88
CA ASP A 116 9.71 -9.43 -13.91
C ASP A 116 9.44 -10.87 -13.39
N ALA A 117 8.78 -11.68 -14.22
CA ALA A 117 8.46 -13.07 -13.87
C ALA A 117 9.70 -13.96 -13.66
N ASP A 118 10.85 -13.59 -14.20
CA ASP A 118 12.14 -14.25 -13.99
C ASP A 118 12.85 -13.77 -12.70
N GLY A 119 12.28 -12.77 -12.00
CA GLY A 119 12.84 -12.22 -10.77
C GLY A 119 13.93 -11.16 -10.99
N LYS A 120 14.14 -10.67 -12.23
CA LYS A 120 15.01 -9.52 -12.50
C LYS A 120 14.36 -8.27 -11.91
N LYS A 121 15.15 -7.43 -11.23
CA LYS A 121 14.65 -6.25 -10.50
C LYS A 121 15.19 -4.96 -11.09
N SER A 122 14.42 -3.88 -10.93
CA SER A 122 14.83 -2.50 -11.17
C SER A 122 14.23 -1.57 -10.15
N GLY A 123 14.97 -0.52 -9.77
CA GLY A 123 14.50 0.60 -8.97
C GLY A 123 14.08 1.82 -9.82
N GLU A 124 14.00 1.68 -11.15
CA GLU A 124 13.62 2.77 -12.06
C GLU A 124 12.10 2.98 -12.06
N VAL A 125 11.59 3.31 -10.89
CA VAL A 125 10.20 3.70 -10.62
C VAL A 125 10.23 4.96 -9.79
N THR A 126 9.41 5.95 -10.13
CA THR A 126 9.32 7.22 -9.41
C THR A 126 7.89 7.53 -9.02
N TYR A 127 7.74 8.41 -8.03
CA TYR A 127 6.47 8.94 -7.60
C TYR A 127 6.32 10.40 -8.00
N GLU A 128 5.11 10.79 -8.34
CA GLU A 128 4.71 12.18 -8.46
C GLU A 128 3.49 12.45 -7.57
N LEU A 129 3.40 13.67 -7.06
CA LEU A 129 2.30 14.12 -6.22
C LEU A 129 1.80 15.46 -6.69
N GLU A 130 0.60 15.49 -7.21
CA GLU A 130 -0.10 16.71 -7.64
C GLU A 130 -1.22 17.03 -6.65
N ARG A 131 -1.25 18.27 -6.16
CA ARG A 131 -2.34 18.73 -5.31
C ARG A 131 -3.50 19.25 -6.18
N LEU A 132 -4.68 18.65 -6.04
CA LEU A 132 -5.87 19.09 -6.75
C LEU A 132 -6.59 20.24 -6.01
N SER A 133 -7.10 19.97 -4.81
CA SER A 133 -7.79 20.96 -3.99
C SER A 133 -7.92 20.48 -2.54
N GLY A 134 -7.74 21.39 -1.59
CA GLY A 134 -7.92 21.05 -0.17
C GLY A 134 -7.05 19.88 0.26
N ASN A 135 -7.68 18.76 0.57
CA ASN A 135 -7.05 17.53 1.03
C ASN A 135 -7.03 16.40 -0.05
N LYS A 136 -7.22 16.77 -1.32
CA LYS A 136 -7.20 15.82 -2.44
C LYS A 136 -5.93 16.00 -3.26
N PHE A 137 -5.34 14.88 -3.62
CA PHE A 137 -4.11 14.80 -4.40
C PHE A 137 -4.24 13.70 -5.45
N ILE A 138 -3.50 13.82 -6.55
CA ILE A 138 -3.18 12.71 -7.45
C ILE A 138 -1.78 12.22 -7.09
N PHE A 139 -1.69 10.95 -6.79
CA PHE A 139 -0.45 10.22 -6.58
C PHE A 139 -0.19 9.35 -7.79
N SER A 140 0.91 9.61 -8.51
CA SER A 140 1.32 8.85 -9.69
C SER A 140 2.49 7.93 -9.35
N VAL A 141 2.41 6.70 -9.83
CA VAL A 141 3.50 5.72 -9.84
C VAL A 141 3.94 5.57 -11.29
N ILE A 142 5.19 5.91 -11.60
CA ILE A 142 5.73 5.97 -12.95
C ILE A 142 6.89 4.99 -13.04
N ALA A 143 6.75 3.94 -13.85
CA ALA A 143 7.79 2.96 -14.08
C ALA A 143 8.48 3.18 -15.44
N ASP A 144 9.78 2.88 -15.47
CA ASP A 144 10.58 3.06 -16.69
C ASP A 144 10.14 2.12 -17.80
N GLU A 145 9.66 2.70 -18.90
CA GLU A 145 9.15 1.99 -20.06
C GLU A 145 10.25 1.21 -20.81
N ASN A 146 11.48 1.72 -20.81
CA ASN A 146 12.58 1.06 -21.52
C ASN A 146 12.93 -0.24 -20.81
N TRP A 147 12.92 -0.24 -19.48
CA TRP A 147 13.15 -1.45 -18.72
C TRP A 147 12.03 -2.47 -18.92
N ILE A 148 10.77 -2.05 -18.86
CA ILE A 148 9.63 -2.97 -19.01
C ILE A 148 9.54 -3.50 -20.45
N ASN A 149 9.77 -2.65 -21.46
CA ASN A 149 9.67 -3.01 -22.86
C ASN A 149 10.95 -3.65 -23.42
N ALA A 150 11.99 -3.85 -22.60
CA ALA A 150 13.23 -4.47 -23.07
C ALA A 150 12.99 -5.84 -23.75
N GLU A 151 13.79 -6.16 -24.75
CA GLU A 151 13.75 -7.46 -25.41
C GLU A 151 14.02 -8.59 -24.40
N GLY A 152 13.22 -9.66 -24.45
CA GLY A 152 13.33 -10.77 -23.51
C GLY A 152 12.82 -10.49 -22.10
N ARG A 153 12.04 -9.41 -21.87
CA ARG A 153 11.35 -9.18 -20.59
C ARG A 153 10.28 -10.24 -20.37
N ALA A 154 10.35 -10.88 -19.20
CA ALA A 154 9.38 -11.90 -18.80
C ALA A 154 8.16 -11.23 -18.11
N PHE A 155 6.98 -11.38 -18.69
CA PHE A 155 5.73 -10.92 -18.09
C PHE A 155 5.07 -12.01 -17.21
N PRO A 156 4.32 -11.65 -16.15
CA PRO A 156 4.00 -10.28 -15.75
C PRO A 156 5.18 -9.55 -15.11
N VAL A 157 5.19 -8.22 -15.28
CA VAL A 157 6.02 -7.33 -14.48
C VAL A 157 5.19 -6.85 -13.30
N THR A 158 5.75 -6.88 -12.10
CA THR A 158 5.13 -6.38 -10.89
C THR A 158 5.85 -5.12 -10.43
N ILE A 159 5.09 -4.03 -10.23
CA ILE A 159 5.55 -2.80 -9.62
C ILE A 159 5.02 -2.81 -8.19
N ASP A 160 5.90 -2.62 -7.19
CA ASP A 160 5.64 -2.85 -5.77
C ASP A 160 5.79 -1.57 -4.93
N PRO A 161 4.78 -0.70 -4.85
CA PRO A 161 4.68 0.33 -3.84
C PRO A 161 4.12 -0.27 -2.53
N VAL A 162 4.95 -0.37 -1.50
CA VAL A 162 4.53 -0.88 -0.17
C VAL A 162 4.13 0.28 0.74
N ILE A 163 2.96 0.22 1.37
CA ILE A 163 2.55 1.18 2.42
C ILE A 163 2.94 0.61 3.79
N GLU A 164 3.84 1.29 4.49
CA GLU A 164 4.30 0.89 5.81
C GLU A 164 3.77 1.84 6.91
N THR A 165 3.30 1.27 8.02
CA THR A 165 2.92 2.05 9.20
C THR A 165 4.11 2.13 10.16
N LYS A 166 4.46 3.32 10.64
CA LYS A 166 5.47 3.51 11.69
C LYS A 166 4.92 3.27 13.10
N GLN A 167 3.61 3.28 13.28
CA GLN A 167 3.01 3.02 14.59
C GLN A 167 3.14 1.54 14.96
N LYS A 168 3.70 1.29 16.16
CA LYS A 168 3.43 0.03 16.86
C LYS A 168 1.94 0.05 17.20
N TRP A 169 1.17 -0.84 16.59
CA TRP A 169 -0.18 -1.13 17.05
C TRP A 169 -0.04 -1.74 18.46
N ASP A 170 -0.24 -0.92 19.50
CA ASP A 170 -0.46 -1.48 20.81
C ASP A 170 -1.75 -2.30 20.74
N SER A 171 -1.67 -3.55 21.19
CA SER A 171 -2.77 -4.52 21.22
C SER A 171 -4.01 -4.07 22.02
N ASN A 172 -4.01 -2.84 22.53
CA ASN A 172 -5.07 -2.23 23.31
C ASN A 172 -6.01 -1.32 22.52
N PHE A 173 -5.87 -1.22 21.18
CA PHE A 173 -6.84 -0.49 20.38
C PHE A 173 -8.09 -1.36 20.11
N CYS A 174 -8.76 -1.76 21.16
CA CYS A 174 -10.18 -2.09 21.09
C CYS A 174 -10.92 -0.76 20.92
N LEU A 175 -11.57 -0.57 19.78
CA LEU A 175 -12.54 0.49 19.56
C LEU A 175 -13.64 0.37 20.64
N SER A 176 -13.47 1.06 21.75
CA SER A 176 -14.56 1.37 22.66
C SER A 176 -15.43 2.43 22.00
N ARG A 177 -16.70 2.12 21.88
CA ARG A 177 -17.87 2.81 21.33
C ARG A 177 -17.78 4.33 21.17
#